data_82b545e4225c16d558f45b0126eb01bd
#
_entry.id   82b545e4225c16d558f45b0126eb01bd
#
_cell.length_a   1.000
_cell.length_b   1.000
_cell.length_c   1.000
_cell.angle_alpha   90.00
_cell.angle_beta   90.00
_cell.angle_gamma   90.00
#
_symmetry.space_group_name_H-M   'P 1'
#
loop_
_entity.id
_entity.type
_entity.pdbx_description
1 polymer ?
#
loop_
_entity_poly.entity_id
_entity_poly.type
_entity_poly.pdbx_seq_one_letter_code
_entity_poly.pdbx_strand_id
1 'polypeptide(L)'
;MNAGARQGGASTAELRARYGERYRWLLLLAVLVGVVASVLPSTSVNVAIPAISAYFHIGPAQAQWITSGFMVASTIAMLVTPWLLHRFGYRRTYVAALVLLTIGAVVGGLAQHYPLILASRVAEGIAAGIIQPIPAVIMMSAFKPHEQGRAGGLFGMGVVLAPALAPALGGVLTDWLGWRSTFFMVVPFALVSIWLGFKLVPHSSPGGAEAGTQKTPLDWLGLTLGGAGTVCLLNGLAQLHSPSKLAAAGLLLASAVLLVAFLLWQQRLLRQGQKPLMDLRLFECRPFVMGCIVSLVYGAAMYGSTYLLPLFIQMGLGLSASYAGNLLVPAGLILAFTFPLVGRMADRHPVHWLVGTGVALLALSFALNIWVSTTTPLWWLAVVIIIGRVGLGFILPSLNLGAMRPLDRSLLAQGSSTISFIRMLGGAAGVGLSGIMLQWRIAVHATNSSLSPQAAQLAAFHECFAMLTLLCLIALVASMQLRLPQASSSPTPS
;
A
#
# COMPACT_ATOMS: atom_id res chain seq x y z
N MET A 1 -30.24 7.61 -39.06
CA MET A 1 -29.84 6.21 -38.85
C MET A 1 -28.41 6.19 -38.35
N ASN A 2 -28.21 6.01 -37.02
CA ASN A 2 -26.92 6.13 -36.35
C ASN A 2 -26.19 4.78 -36.32
N ALA A 3 -25.27 4.55 -37.24
CA ALA A 3 -24.42 3.36 -37.31
C ALA A 3 -23.07 3.53 -36.61
N GLY A 4 -22.87 4.63 -35.83
CA GLY A 4 -21.60 4.96 -35.17
C GLY A 4 -21.43 4.55 -33.69
N ALA A 5 -22.47 3.96 -33.06
CA ALA A 5 -22.56 3.86 -31.60
C ALA A 5 -22.20 2.48 -30.99
N ARG A 6 -21.47 1.58 -31.67
CA ARG A 6 -21.23 0.20 -31.19
C ARG A 6 -19.75 -0.12 -30.84
N GLN A 7 -18.88 0.85 -30.71
CA GLN A 7 -17.47 0.59 -30.26
C GLN A 7 -17.13 1.05 -28.83
N GLY A 8 -18.11 1.56 -28.06
CA GLY A 8 -17.93 1.92 -26.65
C GLY A 8 -18.58 0.90 -25.74
N GLY A 9 -17.83 0.27 -24.83
CA GLY A 9 -18.41 -0.57 -23.77
C GLY A 9 -19.44 0.21 -22.93
N ALA A 10 -20.30 -0.50 -22.17
CA ALA A 10 -21.42 0.07 -21.43
C ALA A 10 -20.99 1.26 -20.54
N SER A 11 -21.76 2.34 -20.62
CA SER A 11 -21.57 3.53 -19.78
C SER A 11 -21.99 3.24 -18.33
N THR A 12 -21.57 4.09 -17.39
CA THR A 12 -22.01 3.98 -15.98
C THR A 12 -23.54 4.05 -15.87
N ALA A 13 -24.20 4.86 -16.72
CA ALA A 13 -25.64 5.00 -16.73
C ALA A 13 -26.35 3.72 -17.20
N GLU A 14 -25.87 3.10 -18.29
CA GLU A 14 -26.40 1.83 -18.79
C GLU A 14 -26.24 0.68 -17.80
N LEU A 15 -25.08 0.60 -17.12
CA LEU A 15 -24.85 -0.43 -16.12
C LEU A 15 -25.74 -0.21 -14.88
N ARG A 16 -25.97 1.04 -14.47
CA ARG A 16 -26.94 1.36 -13.41
C ARG A 16 -28.37 1.03 -13.82
N ALA A 17 -28.77 1.31 -15.06
CA ALA A 17 -30.09 0.93 -15.56
C ALA A 17 -30.29 -0.59 -15.56
N ARG A 18 -29.24 -1.37 -15.88
CA ARG A 18 -29.28 -2.83 -15.95
C ARG A 18 -29.29 -3.51 -14.58
N TYR A 19 -28.48 -3.04 -13.61
CA TYR A 19 -28.28 -3.69 -12.31
C TYR A 19 -28.90 -2.92 -11.14
N GLY A 20 -29.47 -1.75 -11.36
CA GLY A 20 -30.09 -0.91 -10.35
C GLY A 20 -29.09 -0.44 -9.27
N GLU A 21 -29.57 -0.24 -8.05
CA GLU A 21 -28.78 0.20 -6.91
C GLU A 21 -27.69 -0.82 -6.48
N ARG A 22 -27.83 -2.09 -6.86
CA ARG A 22 -26.86 -3.16 -6.57
C ARG A 22 -25.59 -3.02 -7.40
N TYR A 23 -25.62 -2.28 -8.51
CA TYR A 23 -24.49 -2.11 -9.42
C TYR A 23 -23.21 -1.68 -8.71
N ARG A 24 -23.30 -0.70 -7.82
CA ARG A 24 -22.12 -0.16 -7.10
C ARG A 24 -21.43 -1.21 -6.22
N TRP A 25 -22.19 -2.11 -5.57
CA TRP A 25 -21.64 -3.20 -4.77
C TRP A 25 -21.02 -4.31 -5.63
N LEU A 26 -21.63 -4.61 -6.78
CA LEU A 26 -21.05 -5.54 -7.75
C LEU A 26 -19.76 -4.99 -8.36
N LEU A 27 -19.71 -3.70 -8.65
CA LEU A 27 -18.51 -3.02 -9.12
C LEU A 27 -17.39 -3.07 -8.05
N LEU A 28 -17.73 -2.80 -6.79
CA LEU A 28 -16.79 -2.90 -5.67
C LEU A 28 -16.25 -4.32 -5.54
N LEU A 29 -17.11 -5.33 -5.61
CA LEU A 29 -16.71 -6.75 -5.55
C LEU A 29 -15.76 -7.11 -6.70
N ALA A 30 -16.09 -6.69 -7.94
CA ALA A 30 -15.25 -6.95 -9.11
C ALA A 30 -13.83 -6.38 -8.91
N VAL A 31 -13.73 -5.15 -8.41
CA VAL A 31 -12.45 -4.49 -8.20
C VAL A 31 -11.73 -5.07 -6.97
N LEU A 32 -12.46 -5.46 -5.93
CA LEU A 32 -11.89 -6.11 -4.74
C LEU A 32 -11.17 -7.42 -5.11
N VAL A 33 -11.79 -8.28 -5.93
CA VAL A 33 -11.16 -9.53 -6.39
C VAL A 33 -9.84 -9.24 -7.13
N GLY A 34 -9.80 -8.21 -7.97
CA GLY A 34 -8.58 -7.81 -8.67
C GLY A 34 -7.49 -7.26 -7.76
N VAL A 35 -7.88 -6.50 -6.73
CA VAL A 35 -6.91 -6.03 -5.74
C VAL A 35 -6.38 -7.19 -4.92
N VAL A 36 -7.23 -8.12 -4.48
CA VAL A 36 -6.78 -9.34 -3.80
C VAL A 36 -5.78 -10.09 -4.70
N ALA A 37 -6.10 -10.29 -5.99
CA ALA A 37 -5.18 -10.92 -6.94
C ALA A 37 -3.84 -10.17 -7.04
N SER A 38 -3.86 -8.83 -7.06
CA SER A 38 -2.65 -8.00 -7.22
C SER A 38 -1.78 -7.93 -5.95
N VAL A 39 -2.37 -8.13 -4.77
CA VAL A 39 -1.63 -8.07 -3.50
C VAL A 39 -1.11 -9.44 -3.07
N LEU A 40 -1.77 -10.53 -3.45
CA LEU A 40 -1.34 -11.90 -3.15
C LEU A 40 0.15 -12.16 -3.47
N PRO A 41 0.69 -11.78 -4.65
CA PRO A 41 2.09 -12.02 -5.00
C PRO A 41 3.09 -11.31 -4.09
N SER A 42 2.68 -10.19 -3.46
CA SER A 42 3.58 -9.39 -2.62
C SER A 42 4.09 -10.12 -1.38
N THR A 43 3.34 -11.11 -0.91
CA THR A 43 3.66 -11.86 0.33
C THR A 43 3.81 -13.36 0.10
N SER A 44 3.05 -13.98 -0.82
CA SER A 44 3.14 -15.42 -1.08
C SER A 44 4.50 -15.85 -1.62
N VAL A 45 5.07 -15.08 -2.55
CA VAL A 45 6.38 -15.38 -3.15
C VAL A 45 7.51 -15.25 -2.13
N ASN A 46 7.36 -14.43 -1.08
CA ASN A 46 8.39 -14.31 -0.04
C ASN A 46 8.65 -15.63 0.70
N VAL A 47 7.62 -16.46 0.86
CA VAL A 47 7.77 -17.80 1.47
C VAL A 47 8.54 -18.77 0.54
N ALA A 48 8.41 -18.57 -0.76
CA ALA A 48 9.07 -19.39 -1.77
C ALA A 48 10.53 -18.97 -2.07
N ILE A 49 10.98 -17.79 -1.58
CA ILE A 49 12.34 -17.27 -1.86
C ILE A 49 13.45 -18.27 -1.56
N PRO A 50 13.48 -19.01 -0.43
CA PRO A 50 14.53 -20.00 -0.18
C PRO A 50 14.58 -21.10 -1.25
N ALA A 51 13.41 -21.62 -1.65
CA ALA A 51 13.31 -22.66 -2.68
C ALA A 51 13.71 -22.13 -4.07
N ILE A 52 13.33 -20.89 -4.40
CA ILE A 52 13.73 -20.19 -5.64
C ILE A 52 15.26 -19.98 -5.64
N SER A 53 15.83 -19.55 -4.52
CA SER A 53 17.27 -19.29 -4.38
C SER A 53 18.08 -20.58 -4.54
N ALA A 54 17.61 -21.69 -3.95
CA ALA A 54 18.23 -23.01 -4.11
C ALA A 54 18.15 -23.50 -5.55
N TYR A 55 17.01 -23.31 -6.23
CA TYR A 55 16.80 -23.76 -7.62
C TYR A 55 17.69 -23.02 -8.63
N PHE A 56 17.82 -21.69 -8.49
CA PHE A 56 18.62 -20.88 -9.41
C PHE A 56 20.06 -20.65 -8.93
N HIS A 57 20.47 -21.22 -7.79
CA HIS A 57 21.80 -21.03 -7.17
C HIS A 57 22.18 -19.56 -7.00
N ILE A 58 21.21 -18.72 -6.55
CA ILE A 58 21.37 -17.28 -6.36
C ILE A 58 21.67 -16.93 -4.91
N GLY A 59 22.52 -15.92 -4.72
CA GLY A 59 22.84 -15.39 -3.38
C GLY A 59 21.74 -14.48 -2.79
N PRO A 60 21.85 -14.15 -1.48
CA PRO A 60 20.85 -13.34 -0.77
C PRO A 60 20.57 -11.97 -1.42
N ALA A 61 21.61 -11.30 -1.97
CA ALA A 61 21.47 -10.02 -2.64
C ALA A 61 20.60 -10.11 -3.91
N GLN A 62 20.75 -11.17 -4.69
CA GLN A 62 19.90 -11.42 -5.85
C GLN A 62 18.49 -11.83 -5.42
N ALA A 63 18.35 -12.69 -4.41
CA ALA A 63 17.07 -13.09 -3.87
C ALA A 63 16.22 -11.90 -3.37
N GLN A 64 16.87 -10.90 -2.78
CA GLN A 64 16.21 -9.67 -2.34
C GLN A 64 15.53 -8.91 -3.49
N TRP A 65 16.09 -8.95 -4.70
CA TRP A 65 15.49 -8.30 -5.87
C TRP A 65 14.15 -8.91 -6.29
N ILE A 66 13.87 -10.16 -5.94
CA ILE A 66 12.56 -10.80 -6.18
C ILE A 66 11.44 -10.01 -5.49
N THR A 67 11.67 -9.54 -4.26
CA THR A 67 10.72 -8.72 -3.51
C THR A 67 10.84 -7.24 -3.85
N SER A 68 12.05 -6.70 -3.88
CA SER A 68 12.30 -5.27 -4.13
C SER A 68 11.88 -4.85 -5.53
N GLY A 69 12.11 -5.69 -6.55
CA GLY A 69 11.70 -5.43 -7.93
C GLY A 69 10.19 -5.25 -8.06
N PHE A 70 9.40 -6.09 -7.39
CA PHE A 70 7.94 -5.93 -7.31
C PHE A 70 7.55 -4.61 -6.62
N MET A 71 8.14 -4.29 -5.47
CA MET A 71 7.79 -3.09 -4.69
C MET A 71 8.16 -1.80 -5.45
N VAL A 72 9.35 -1.75 -6.04
CA VAL A 72 9.79 -0.63 -6.87
C VAL A 72 8.86 -0.42 -8.05
N ALA A 73 8.59 -1.48 -8.81
CA ALA A 73 7.73 -1.44 -9.99
C ALA A 73 6.30 -0.99 -9.62
N SER A 74 5.74 -1.48 -8.51
CA SER A 74 4.40 -1.09 -8.06
C SER A 74 4.35 0.38 -7.63
N THR A 75 5.36 0.87 -6.94
CA THR A 75 5.44 2.26 -6.50
C THR A 75 5.50 3.22 -7.67
N ILE A 76 6.35 2.92 -8.68
CA ILE A 76 6.47 3.74 -9.89
C ILE A 76 5.17 3.70 -10.71
N ALA A 77 4.55 2.53 -10.86
CA ALA A 77 3.33 2.36 -11.63
C ALA A 77 2.14 3.16 -11.05
N MET A 78 2.11 3.38 -9.72
CA MET A 78 1.10 4.24 -9.10
C MET A 78 1.11 5.67 -9.67
N LEU A 79 2.27 6.23 -10.02
CA LEU A 79 2.36 7.57 -10.60
C LEU A 79 1.74 7.65 -12.00
N VAL A 80 1.78 6.57 -12.77
CA VAL A 80 1.23 6.50 -14.14
C VAL A 80 -0.27 6.22 -14.16
N THR A 81 -0.81 5.66 -13.08
CA THR A 81 -2.22 5.22 -13.02
C THR A 81 -3.22 6.32 -13.38
N PRO A 82 -3.14 7.58 -12.89
CA PRO A 82 -4.07 8.63 -13.27
C PRO A 82 -4.06 8.92 -14.77
N TRP A 83 -2.87 8.95 -15.40
CA TRP A 83 -2.73 9.15 -16.83
C TRP A 83 -3.37 8.01 -17.62
N LEU A 84 -3.16 6.75 -17.21
CA LEU A 84 -3.79 5.57 -17.84
C LEU A 84 -5.32 5.64 -17.75
N LEU A 85 -5.86 6.00 -16.57
CA LEU A 85 -7.30 6.12 -16.36
C LEU A 85 -7.93 7.23 -17.22
N HIS A 86 -7.25 8.37 -17.38
CA HIS A 86 -7.70 9.45 -18.25
C HIS A 86 -7.58 9.10 -19.73
N ARG A 87 -6.50 8.40 -20.12
CA ARG A 87 -6.21 8.08 -21.52
C ARG A 87 -7.06 6.94 -22.07
N PHE A 88 -7.22 5.86 -21.30
CA PHE A 88 -7.84 4.62 -21.75
C PHE A 88 -9.18 4.31 -21.05
N GLY A 89 -9.50 5.03 -19.96
CA GLY A 89 -10.67 4.79 -19.11
C GLY A 89 -10.48 3.65 -18.13
N TYR A 90 -11.47 3.46 -17.24
CA TYR A 90 -11.37 2.48 -16.15
C TYR A 90 -11.23 1.04 -16.64
N ARG A 91 -12.14 0.59 -17.53
CA ARG A 91 -12.20 -0.82 -17.95
C ARG A 91 -10.92 -1.26 -18.62
N ARG A 92 -10.46 -0.50 -19.64
CA ARG A 92 -9.27 -0.88 -20.40
C ARG A 92 -8.03 -0.91 -19.52
N THR A 93 -7.85 0.11 -18.69
CA THR A 93 -6.71 0.18 -17.76
C THR A 93 -6.72 -0.97 -16.76
N TYR A 94 -7.88 -1.23 -16.13
CA TYR A 94 -8.02 -2.28 -15.14
C TYR A 94 -7.82 -3.68 -15.72
N VAL A 95 -8.46 -3.98 -16.84
CA VAL A 95 -8.34 -5.29 -17.52
C VAL A 95 -6.92 -5.49 -18.05
N ALA A 96 -6.30 -4.46 -18.67
CA ALA A 96 -4.92 -4.55 -19.14
C ALA A 96 -3.93 -4.82 -18.01
N ALA A 97 -4.12 -4.17 -16.85
CA ALA A 97 -3.30 -4.44 -15.68
C ALA A 97 -3.48 -5.88 -15.16
N LEU A 98 -4.71 -6.41 -15.12
CA LEU A 98 -4.97 -7.81 -14.74
C LEU A 98 -4.39 -8.81 -15.74
N VAL A 99 -4.45 -8.52 -17.04
CA VAL A 99 -3.81 -9.34 -18.08
C VAL A 99 -2.29 -9.34 -17.88
N LEU A 100 -1.69 -8.18 -17.62
CA LEU A 100 -0.25 -8.08 -17.32
C LEU A 100 0.10 -8.87 -16.05
N LEU A 101 -0.73 -8.81 -15.00
CA LEU A 101 -0.58 -9.60 -13.79
C LEU A 101 -0.59 -11.11 -14.10
N THR A 102 -1.56 -11.54 -14.90
CA THR A 102 -1.71 -12.95 -15.29
C THR A 102 -0.51 -13.43 -16.11
N ILE A 103 -0.06 -12.63 -17.10
CA ILE A 103 1.13 -12.95 -17.90
C ILE A 103 2.36 -13.02 -16.99
N GLY A 104 2.57 -12.04 -16.10
CA GLY A 104 3.65 -12.05 -15.13
C GLY A 104 3.64 -13.32 -14.28
N ALA A 105 2.47 -13.69 -13.72
CA ALA A 105 2.32 -14.89 -12.91
C ALA A 105 2.62 -16.18 -13.71
N VAL A 106 2.14 -16.31 -14.94
CA VAL A 106 2.41 -17.49 -15.78
C VAL A 106 3.89 -17.53 -16.16
N VAL A 107 4.50 -16.43 -16.56
CA VAL A 107 5.94 -16.34 -16.89
C VAL A 107 6.79 -16.71 -15.67
N GLY A 108 6.44 -16.20 -14.48
CA GLY A 108 7.13 -16.53 -13.22
C GLY A 108 7.02 -18.01 -12.85
N GLY A 109 5.83 -18.60 -12.99
CA GLY A 109 5.59 -20.02 -12.74
C GLY A 109 6.30 -20.97 -13.73
N LEU A 110 6.52 -20.52 -14.97
CA LEU A 110 7.21 -21.29 -16.01
C LEU A 110 8.70 -20.94 -16.14
N ALA A 111 9.23 -20.02 -15.31
CA ALA A 111 10.58 -19.54 -15.44
C ALA A 111 11.64 -20.64 -15.24
N GLN A 112 12.60 -20.68 -16.17
CA GLN A 112 13.77 -21.57 -16.14
C GLN A 112 15.06 -20.83 -15.82
N HIS A 113 15.04 -19.46 -15.86
CA HIS A 113 16.18 -18.60 -15.60
C HIS A 113 15.80 -17.48 -14.65
N TYR A 114 16.70 -17.11 -13.75
CA TYR A 114 16.48 -16.03 -12.77
C TYR A 114 16.01 -14.69 -13.39
N PRO A 115 16.55 -14.18 -14.53
CA PRO A 115 16.04 -12.94 -15.15
C PRO A 115 14.55 -12.99 -15.49
N LEU A 116 13.99 -14.17 -15.83
CA LEU A 116 12.55 -14.31 -16.08
C LEU A 116 11.73 -14.14 -14.80
N ILE A 117 12.24 -14.66 -13.67
CA ILE A 117 11.62 -14.42 -12.36
C ILE A 117 11.59 -12.92 -12.07
N LEU A 118 12.71 -12.22 -12.25
CA LEU A 118 12.77 -10.79 -12.00
C LEU A 118 11.84 -10.00 -12.93
N ALA A 119 11.81 -10.33 -14.23
CA ALA A 119 10.89 -9.72 -15.18
C ALA A 119 9.42 -9.97 -14.80
N SER A 120 9.07 -11.17 -14.39
CA SER A 120 7.71 -11.51 -13.91
C SER A 120 7.34 -10.68 -12.68
N ARG A 121 8.25 -10.53 -11.70
CA ARG A 121 8.03 -9.71 -10.50
C ARG A 121 7.84 -8.22 -10.82
N VAL A 122 8.60 -7.70 -11.80
CA VAL A 122 8.40 -6.32 -12.28
C VAL A 122 7.03 -6.18 -12.95
N ALA A 123 6.63 -7.12 -13.81
CA ALA A 123 5.33 -7.10 -14.47
C ALA A 123 4.15 -7.17 -13.48
N GLU A 124 4.22 -8.07 -12.49
CA GLU A 124 3.24 -8.18 -11.39
C GLU A 124 3.21 -6.90 -10.55
N GLY A 125 4.37 -6.30 -10.26
CA GLY A 125 4.49 -5.04 -9.55
C GLY A 125 3.82 -3.88 -10.30
N ILE A 126 4.09 -3.73 -11.61
CA ILE A 126 3.43 -2.71 -12.45
C ILE A 126 1.91 -2.91 -12.40
N ALA A 127 1.43 -4.12 -12.57
CA ALA A 127 0.00 -4.42 -12.51
C ALA A 127 -0.61 -4.06 -11.16
N ALA A 128 0.04 -4.43 -10.06
CA ALA A 128 -0.40 -4.12 -8.69
C ALA A 128 -0.43 -2.60 -8.44
N GLY A 129 0.59 -1.87 -8.88
CA GLY A 129 0.65 -0.41 -8.76
C GLY A 129 -0.46 0.31 -9.52
N ILE A 130 -0.87 -0.22 -10.69
CA ILE A 130 -1.99 0.33 -11.46
C ILE A 130 -3.33 0.02 -10.76
N ILE A 131 -3.50 -1.20 -10.25
CA ILE A 131 -4.78 -1.66 -9.68
C ILE A 131 -5.07 -1.01 -8.33
N GLN A 132 -4.08 -0.84 -7.45
CA GLN A 132 -4.28 -0.41 -6.06
C GLN A 132 -4.98 0.96 -5.88
N PRO A 133 -4.73 2.02 -6.66
CA PRO A 133 -5.43 3.29 -6.51
C PRO A 133 -6.88 3.27 -7.00
N ILE A 134 -7.26 2.36 -7.92
CA ILE A 134 -8.56 2.35 -8.62
C ILE A 134 -9.77 2.26 -7.66
N PRO A 135 -9.76 1.39 -6.63
CA PRO A 135 -10.90 1.26 -5.72
C PRO A 135 -11.28 2.53 -4.97
N ALA A 136 -10.28 3.30 -4.53
CA ALA A 136 -10.55 4.54 -3.83
C ALA A 136 -11.24 5.56 -4.76
N VAL A 137 -10.83 5.63 -6.03
CA VAL A 137 -11.50 6.46 -7.05
C VAL A 137 -12.93 6.00 -7.30
N ILE A 138 -13.15 4.70 -7.40
CA ILE A 138 -14.49 4.11 -7.58
C ILE A 138 -15.39 4.40 -6.37
N MET A 139 -14.87 4.23 -5.15
CA MET A 139 -15.62 4.53 -3.93
C MET A 139 -16.09 5.98 -3.90
N MET A 140 -15.22 6.93 -4.22
CA MET A 140 -15.54 8.35 -4.21
C MET A 140 -16.50 8.76 -5.34
N SER A 141 -16.48 8.06 -6.49
CA SER A 141 -17.29 8.42 -7.67
C SER A 141 -18.62 7.65 -7.75
N ALA A 142 -18.69 6.41 -7.29
CA ALA A 142 -19.85 5.53 -7.45
C ALA A 142 -20.77 5.46 -6.23
N PHE A 143 -20.24 5.70 -5.02
CA PHE A 143 -20.99 5.61 -3.76
C PHE A 143 -21.44 6.98 -3.26
N LYS A 144 -22.62 7.00 -2.60
CA LYS A 144 -23.12 8.19 -1.91
C LYS A 144 -22.21 8.50 -0.71
N PRO A 145 -22.05 9.76 -0.29
CA PRO A 145 -21.15 10.14 0.82
C PRO A 145 -21.33 9.35 2.11
N HIS A 146 -22.57 8.94 2.43
CA HIS A 146 -22.91 8.17 3.63
C HIS A 146 -22.70 6.66 3.50
N GLU A 147 -22.18 6.16 2.39
CA GLU A 147 -21.88 4.75 2.13
C GLU A 147 -20.41 4.51 1.78
N GLN A 148 -19.66 5.58 1.55
CA GLN A 148 -18.25 5.51 1.16
C GLN A 148 -17.40 4.84 2.23
N GLY A 149 -17.70 5.08 3.50
CA GLY A 149 -17.01 4.46 4.63
C GLY A 149 -17.23 2.96 4.67
N ARG A 150 -18.48 2.51 4.52
CA ARG A 150 -18.82 1.08 4.46
C ARG A 150 -18.14 0.38 3.27
N ALA A 151 -18.14 1.00 2.11
CA ALA A 151 -17.47 0.47 0.92
C ALA A 151 -15.95 0.40 1.14
N GLY A 152 -15.35 1.44 1.72
CA GLY A 152 -13.92 1.49 2.05
C GLY A 152 -13.51 0.46 3.09
N GLY A 153 -14.35 0.22 4.08
CA GLY A 153 -14.10 -0.82 5.09
C GLY A 153 -14.11 -2.23 4.50
N LEU A 154 -15.10 -2.56 3.67
CA LEU A 154 -15.15 -3.87 2.98
C LEU A 154 -13.96 -4.05 2.03
N PHE A 155 -13.58 -2.99 1.31
CA PHE A 155 -12.39 -3.00 0.47
C PHE A 155 -11.11 -3.23 1.29
N GLY A 156 -10.92 -2.46 2.39
CA GLY A 156 -9.76 -2.59 3.27
C GLY A 156 -9.63 -3.99 3.87
N MET A 157 -10.75 -4.63 4.25
CA MET A 157 -10.76 -6.01 4.72
C MET A 157 -10.14 -6.96 3.69
N GLY A 158 -10.55 -6.88 2.43
CA GLY A 158 -10.02 -7.75 1.37
C GLY A 158 -8.54 -7.50 1.11
N VAL A 159 -8.10 -6.24 1.11
CA VAL A 159 -6.69 -5.85 0.91
C VAL A 159 -5.79 -6.42 2.01
N VAL A 160 -6.27 -6.49 3.24
CA VAL A 160 -5.46 -6.96 4.38
C VAL A 160 -5.57 -8.48 4.57
N LEU A 161 -6.74 -9.06 4.31
CA LEU A 161 -6.93 -10.51 4.45
C LEU A 161 -6.08 -11.28 3.44
N ALA A 162 -5.91 -10.76 2.22
CA ALA A 162 -5.10 -11.39 1.20
C ALA A 162 -3.63 -11.58 1.62
N PRO A 163 -2.88 -10.53 2.05
CA PRO A 163 -1.50 -10.72 2.53
C PRO A 163 -1.41 -11.53 3.84
N ALA A 164 -2.44 -11.51 4.67
CA ALA A 164 -2.45 -12.28 5.92
C ALA A 164 -2.55 -13.78 5.66
N LEU A 165 -3.32 -14.19 4.65
CA LEU A 165 -3.51 -15.60 4.30
C LEU A 165 -2.49 -16.11 3.27
N ALA A 166 -1.93 -15.22 2.45
CA ALA A 166 -1.03 -15.58 1.35
C ALA A 166 0.23 -16.34 1.77
N PRO A 167 0.92 -16.02 2.89
CA PRO A 167 2.07 -16.81 3.34
C PRO A 167 1.68 -18.24 3.73
N ALA A 168 0.54 -18.43 4.42
CA ALA A 168 0.07 -19.75 4.81
C ALA A 168 -0.30 -20.60 3.58
N LEU A 169 -1.08 -20.01 2.66
CA LEU A 169 -1.44 -20.67 1.39
C LEU A 169 -0.20 -20.94 0.53
N GLY A 170 0.70 -19.94 0.42
CA GLY A 170 1.94 -20.04 -0.33
C GLY A 170 2.88 -21.10 0.23
N GLY A 171 2.97 -21.23 1.57
CA GLY A 171 3.75 -22.27 2.24
C GLY A 171 3.24 -23.66 1.91
N VAL A 172 1.96 -23.93 2.16
CA VAL A 172 1.32 -25.22 1.83
C VAL A 172 1.47 -25.57 0.35
N LEU A 173 1.25 -24.62 -0.54
CA LEU A 173 1.40 -24.83 -1.99
C LEU A 173 2.87 -25.09 -2.37
N THR A 174 3.81 -24.40 -1.74
CA THR A 174 5.25 -24.61 -1.98
C THR A 174 5.69 -26.01 -1.54
N ASP A 175 5.21 -26.47 -0.39
CA ASP A 175 5.56 -27.81 0.15
C ASP A 175 4.97 -28.95 -0.70
N TRP A 176 3.75 -28.78 -1.24
CA TRP A 176 3.07 -29.86 -1.98
C TRP A 176 3.33 -29.82 -3.48
N LEU A 177 3.39 -28.63 -4.08
CA LEU A 177 3.44 -28.44 -5.54
C LEU A 177 4.72 -27.71 -6.01
N GLY A 178 5.60 -27.36 -5.06
CA GLY A 178 6.81 -26.61 -5.33
C GLY A 178 6.59 -25.10 -5.47
N TRP A 179 7.69 -24.34 -5.46
CA TRP A 179 7.66 -22.86 -5.44
C TRP A 179 6.91 -22.21 -6.62
N ARG A 180 6.83 -22.91 -7.76
CA ARG A 180 6.12 -22.42 -8.97
C ARG A 180 4.63 -22.21 -8.73
N SER A 181 4.04 -22.99 -7.84
CA SER A 181 2.61 -22.89 -7.48
C SER A 181 2.23 -21.54 -6.86
N THR A 182 3.17 -20.88 -6.19
CA THR A 182 2.92 -19.53 -5.61
C THR A 182 2.63 -18.46 -6.66
N PHE A 183 3.19 -18.59 -7.84
CA PHE A 183 2.87 -17.74 -8.99
C PHE A 183 1.51 -18.11 -9.59
N PHE A 184 1.25 -19.40 -9.83
CA PHE A 184 -0.01 -19.85 -10.41
C PHE A 184 -1.22 -19.61 -9.51
N MET A 185 -1.06 -19.51 -8.20
CA MET A 185 -2.12 -19.22 -7.24
C MET A 185 -2.87 -17.91 -7.58
N VAL A 186 -2.20 -16.94 -8.18
CA VAL A 186 -2.77 -15.64 -8.54
C VAL A 186 -3.70 -15.72 -9.75
N VAL A 187 -3.42 -16.64 -10.67
CA VAL A 187 -4.08 -16.74 -11.99
C VAL A 187 -5.61 -16.90 -11.89
N PRO A 188 -6.18 -17.81 -11.08
CA PRO A 188 -7.63 -17.96 -11.00
C PRO A 188 -8.33 -16.68 -10.51
N PHE A 189 -7.76 -15.98 -9.52
CA PHE A 189 -8.32 -14.70 -9.04
C PHE A 189 -8.24 -13.62 -10.12
N ALA A 190 -7.13 -13.54 -10.85
CA ALA A 190 -6.96 -12.58 -11.94
C ALA A 190 -7.94 -12.84 -13.09
N LEU A 191 -8.14 -14.11 -13.50
CA LEU A 191 -9.10 -14.47 -14.56
C LEU A 191 -10.54 -14.16 -14.17
N VAL A 192 -10.95 -14.48 -12.92
CA VAL A 192 -12.27 -14.12 -12.39
C VAL A 192 -12.45 -12.59 -12.42
N SER A 193 -11.41 -11.85 -12.00
CA SER A 193 -11.46 -10.39 -11.98
C SER A 193 -11.48 -9.78 -13.39
N ILE A 194 -10.80 -10.36 -14.36
CA ILE A 194 -10.87 -9.97 -15.79
C ILE A 194 -12.30 -10.13 -16.28
N TRP A 195 -12.91 -11.28 -16.04
CA TRP A 195 -14.29 -11.55 -16.45
C TRP A 195 -15.29 -10.57 -15.81
N LEU A 196 -15.17 -10.33 -14.50
CA LEU A 196 -15.97 -9.33 -13.79
C LEU A 196 -15.70 -7.91 -14.31
N GLY A 197 -14.44 -7.60 -14.62
CA GLY A 197 -14.01 -6.31 -15.16
C GLY A 197 -14.68 -5.98 -16.49
N PHE A 198 -14.78 -6.96 -17.41
CA PHE A 198 -15.50 -6.79 -18.67
C PHE A 198 -16.98 -6.55 -18.47
N LYS A 199 -17.61 -7.18 -17.47
CA LYS A 199 -19.06 -7.08 -17.21
C LYS A 199 -19.46 -5.84 -16.42
N LEU A 200 -18.67 -5.43 -15.44
CA LEU A 200 -19.08 -4.50 -14.38
C LEU A 200 -18.29 -3.18 -14.35
N VAL A 201 -17.06 -3.16 -14.85
CA VAL A 201 -16.26 -1.91 -14.82
C VAL A 201 -16.68 -1.02 -15.99
N PRO A 202 -17.04 0.27 -15.74
CA PRO A 202 -17.48 1.18 -16.79
C PRO A 202 -16.32 1.61 -17.68
N HIS A 203 -16.63 2.02 -18.90
CA HIS A 203 -15.62 2.47 -19.87
C HIS A 203 -15.19 3.92 -19.64
N SER A 204 -16.03 4.72 -18.97
CA SER A 204 -15.79 6.14 -18.71
C SER A 204 -14.50 6.41 -17.92
N SER A 205 -13.97 7.61 -18.09
CA SER A 205 -12.88 8.13 -17.26
C SER A 205 -13.38 8.59 -15.88
N PRO A 206 -12.49 8.78 -14.88
CA PRO A 206 -12.85 9.39 -13.60
C PRO A 206 -13.59 10.72 -13.80
N GLY A 207 -14.68 10.90 -13.05
CA GLY A 207 -15.51 12.10 -13.17
C GLY A 207 -16.57 12.07 -14.26
N GLY A 208 -16.72 10.94 -14.99
CA GLY A 208 -17.78 10.75 -15.99
C GLY A 208 -17.45 11.28 -17.39
N ALA A 209 -16.25 11.87 -17.59
CA ALA A 209 -15.79 12.27 -18.92
C ALA A 209 -15.54 11.07 -19.84
N GLU A 210 -15.75 11.23 -21.14
CA GLU A 210 -15.39 10.18 -22.10
C GLU A 210 -13.89 9.93 -22.13
N ALA A 211 -13.49 8.66 -22.09
CA ALA A 211 -12.09 8.27 -22.17
C ALA A 211 -11.52 8.65 -23.55
N GLY A 212 -10.32 9.25 -23.56
CA GLY A 212 -9.59 9.53 -24.80
C GLY A 212 -9.92 10.88 -25.46
N THR A 213 -10.81 11.71 -24.90
CA THR A 213 -11.11 13.06 -25.42
C THR A 213 -9.91 14.00 -25.37
N GLN A 214 -8.96 13.76 -24.49
CA GLN A 214 -7.71 14.51 -24.44
C GLN A 214 -6.50 13.58 -24.60
N LYS A 215 -5.84 13.66 -25.76
CA LYS A 215 -4.60 12.94 -26.08
C LYS A 215 -3.39 13.64 -25.43
N THR A 216 -3.33 13.69 -24.11
CA THR A 216 -2.13 14.22 -23.43
C THR A 216 -0.99 13.21 -23.51
N PRO A 217 0.24 13.62 -23.90
CA PRO A 217 1.41 12.74 -23.87
C PRO A 217 1.73 12.34 -22.43
N LEU A 218 2.39 11.19 -22.27
CA LEU A 218 2.94 10.78 -20.98
C LEU A 218 4.15 11.66 -20.64
N ASP A 219 4.22 12.13 -19.42
CA ASP A 219 5.39 12.84 -18.90
C ASP A 219 6.53 11.84 -18.60
N TRP A 220 7.29 11.52 -19.65
CA TRP A 220 8.42 10.58 -19.53
C TRP A 220 9.53 11.09 -18.62
N LEU A 221 9.79 12.40 -18.61
CA LEU A 221 10.82 12.97 -17.76
C LEU A 221 10.41 12.93 -16.29
N GLY A 222 9.17 13.28 -15.99
CA GLY A 222 8.63 13.13 -14.63
C GLY A 222 8.66 11.67 -14.18
N LEU A 223 8.28 10.72 -15.05
CA LEU A 223 8.31 9.30 -14.74
C LEU A 223 9.72 8.79 -14.47
N THR A 224 10.71 9.21 -15.26
CA THR A 224 12.11 8.81 -15.03
C THR A 224 12.69 9.42 -13.77
N LEU A 225 12.42 10.70 -13.48
CA LEU A 225 12.88 11.35 -12.26
C LEU A 225 12.26 10.73 -11.00
N GLY A 226 10.94 10.58 -10.98
CA GLY A 226 10.21 9.97 -9.86
C GLY A 226 10.56 8.49 -9.69
N GLY A 227 10.68 7.76 -10.79
CA GLY A 227 11.06 6.35 -10.81
C GLY A 227 12.50 6.13 -10.34
N ALA A 228 13.47 6.83 -10.90
CA ALA A 228 14.86 6.73 -10.48
C ALA A 228 15.06 7.18 -9.04
N GLY A 229 14.37 8.26 -8.62
CA GLY A 229 14.38 8.70 -7.22
C GLY A 229 13.86 7.64 -6.27
N THR A 230 12.76 6.96 -6.63
CA THR A 230 12.19 5.85 -5.85
C THR A 230 13.14 4.65 -5.81
N VAL A 231 13.74 4.26 -6.95
CA VAL A 231 14.73 3.17 -7.01
C VAL A 231 15.93 3.47 -6.11
N CYS A 232 16.46 4.69 -6.19
CA CYS A 232 17.59 5.12 -5.35
C CYS A 232 17.21 5.13 -3.87
N LEU A 233 15.99 5.54 -3.51
CA LEU A 233 15.49 5.51 -2.14
C LEU A 233 15.45 4.09 -1.59
N LEU A 234 14.76 3.18 -2.29
CA LEU A 234 14.56 1.81 -1.84
C LEU A 234 15.88 1.04 -1.74
N ASN A 235 16.76 1.21 -2.73
CA ASN A 235 18.08 0.58 -2.71
C ASN A 235 19.01 1.22 -1.67
N GLY A 236 18.98 2.54 -1.53
CA GLY A 236 19.75 3.26 -0.50
C GLY A 236 19.38 2.78 0.90
N LEU A 237 18.08 2.66 1.19
CA LEU A 237 17.58 2.12 2.46
C LEU A 237 17.98 0.65 2.64
N ALA A 238 17.89 -0.17 1.61
CA ALA A 238 18.29 -1.58 1.66
C ALA A 238 19.81 -1.75 1.91
N GLN A 239 20.63 -0.91 1.28
CA GLN A 239 22.10 -0.98 1.40
C GLN A 239 22.66 -0.35 2.69
N LEU A 240 21.85 0.34 3.48
CA LEU A 240 22.30 0.83 4.80
C LEU A 240 22.71 -0.31 5.76
N HIS A 241 22.32 -1.54 5.47
CA HIS A 241 22.71 -2.76 6.17
C HIS A 241 24.04 -3.36 5.65
N SER A 242 24.57 -2.84 4.55
CA SER A 242 25.80 -3.36 3.94
C SER A 242 27.03 -2.64 4.51
N PRO A 243 28.24 -3.24 4.39
CA PRO A 243 29.49 -2.60 4.82
C PRO A 243 29.77 -1.26 4.15
N SER A 244 29.23 -1.05 2.95
CA SER A 244 29.45 0.16 2.14
C SER A 244 28.45 1.28 2.49
N LYS A 245 28.61 1.87 3.67
CA LYS A 245 27.79 3.02 4.11
C LYS A 245 27.84 4.22 3.15
N LEU A 246 28.97 4.41 2.45
CA LEU A 246 29.16 5.49 1.48
C LEU A 246 28.25 5.31 0.25
N ALA A 247 28.13 4.09 -0.27
CA ALA A 247 27.23 3.79 -1.39
C ALA A 247 25.76 4.02 -0.99
N ALA A 248 25.35 3.61 0.19
CA ALA A 248 24.00 3.85 0.71
C ALA A 248 23.72 5.35 0.84
N ALA A 249 24.65 6.13 1.43
CA ALA A 249 24.53 7.58 1.55
C ALA A 249 24.45 8.26 0.17
N GLY A 250 25.26 7.83 -0.81
CA GLY A 250 25.24 8.32 -2.18
C GLY A 250 23.88 8.07 -2.87
N LEU A 251 23.33 6.87 -2.69
CA LEU A 251 21.99 6.54 -3.24
C LEU A 251 20.87 7.36 -2.58
N LEU A 252 20.93 7.59 -1.27
CA LEU A 252 19.93 8.41 -0.57
C LEU A 252 20.02 9.88 -0.98
N LEU A 253 21.22 10.42 -1.15
CA LEU A 253 21.44 11.76 -1.67
C LEU A 253 20.93 11.88 -3.11
N ALA A 254 21.27 10.92 -3.97
CA ALA A 254 20.76 10.87 -5.34
C ALA A 254 19.22 10.80 -5.36
N SER A 255 18.62 10.02 -4.48
CA SER A 255 17.16 9.96 -4.33
C SER A 255 16.57 11.32 -3.96
N ALA A 256 17.14 11.99 -2.95
CA ALA A 256 16.68 13.32 -2.54
C ALA A 256 16.73 14.33 -3.70
N VAL A 257 17.86 14.38 -4.43
CA VAL A 257 18.02 15.25 -5.59
C VAL A 257 17.00 14.93 -6.69
N LEU A 258 16.84 13.65 -7.04
CA LEU A 258 15.91 13.22 -8.09
C LEU A 258 14.44 13.47 -7.73
N LEU A 259 14.04 13.24 -6.48
CA LEU A 259 12.66 13.51 -6.02
C LEU A 259 12.39 15.02 -5.96
N VAL A 260 13.36 15.84 -5.53
CA VAL A 260 13.22 17.30 -5.59
C VAL A 260 13.13 17.77 -7.04
N ALA A 261 14.00 17.26 -7.94
CA ALA A 261 13.93 17.56 -9.37
C ALA A 261 12.57 17.14 -9.97
N PHE A 262 12.03 15.99 -9.57
CA PHE A 262 10.68 15.55 -9.95
C PHE A 262 9.62 16.57 -9.53
N LEU A 263 9.61 17.02 -8.28
CA LEU A 263 8.62 17.99 -7.78
C LEU A 263 8.75 19.34 -8.52
N LEU A 264 9.96 19.84 -8.74
CA LEU A 264 10.19 21.08 -9.49
C LEU A 264 9.73 20.95 -10.94
N TRP A 265 9.95 19.78 -11.57
CA TRP A 265 9.47 19.49 -12.92
C TRP A 265 7.94 19.47 -12.99
N GLN A 266 7.27 18.79 -12.04
CA GLN A 266 5.80 18.77 -11.97
C GLN A 266 5.23 20.20 -11.80
N GLN A 267 5.86 21.03 -10.97
CA GLN A 267 5.49 22.42 -10.79
C GLN A 267 5.65 23.22 -12.07
N ARG A 268 6.73 23.01 -12.82
CA ARG A 268 6.95 23.67 -14.12
C ARG A 268 5.88 23.30 -15.13
N LEU A 269 5.53 22.02 -15.26
CA LEU A 269 4.47 21.54 -16.16
C LEU A 269 3.12 22.17 -15.79
N LEU A 270 2.79 22.23 -14.49
CA LEU A 270 1.56 22.83 -14.01
C LEU A 270 1.48 24.32 -14.38
N ARG A 271 2.59 25.09 -14.21
CA ARG A 271 2.68 26.51 -14.62
C ARG A 271 2.53 26.71 -16.12
N GLN A 272 2.91 25.72 -16.93
CA GLN A 272 2.77 25.72 -18.39
C GLN A 272 1.38 25.27 -18.87
N GLY A 273 0.45 24.98 -17.95
CA GLY A 273 -0.90 24.48 -18.27
C GLY A 273 -0.90 23.03 -18.80
N GLN A 274 0.22 22.31 -18.67
CA GLN A 274 0.32 20.91 -19.04
C GLN A 274 -0.16 20.02 -17.90
N LYS A 275 -0.55 18.77 -18.21
CA LYS A 275 -1.00 17.81 -17.21
C LYS A 275 0.19 17.08 -16.60
N PRO A 276 0.54 17.32 -15.32
CA PRO A 276 1.62 16.61 -14.64
C PRO A 276 1.20 15.17 -14.27
N LEU A 277 2.17 14.30 -13.96
CA LEU A 277 1.92 12.97 -13.36
C LEU A 277 1.36 13.11 -11.95
N MET A 278 1.87 14.06 -11.19
CA MET A 278 1.38 14.41 -9.85
C MET A 278 0.95 15.88 -9.86
N ASP A 279 -0.35 16.13 -9.71
CA ASP A 279 -0.87 17.48 -9.69
C ASP A 279 -0.63 18.14 -8.32
N LEU A 280 0.28 19.12 -8.28
CA LEU A 280 0.67 19.75 -7.03
C LEU A 280 -0.44 20.62 -6.40
N ARG A 281 -1.54 20.93 -7.13
CA ARG A 281 -2.74 21.57 -6.55
C ARG A 281 -3.39 20.72 -5.47
N LEU A 282 -3.16 19.41 -5.48
CA LEU A 282 -3.59 18.52 -4.38
C LEU A 282 -3.06 18.99 -3.02
N PHE A 283 -1.85 19.57 -3.00
CA PHE A 283 -1.18 20.02 -1.77
C PHE A 283 -1.64 21.42 -1.31
N GLU A 284 -2.46 22.13 -2.09
CA GLU A 284 -3.16 23.34 -1.65
C GLU A 284 -4.31 22.99 -0.69
N CYS A 285 -4.83 21.77 -0.79
CA CYS A 285 -5.87 21.25 0.09
C CYS A 285 -5.27 20.77 1.41
N ARG A 286 -5.39 21.54 2.48
CA ARG A 286 -4.81 21.23 3.81
C ARG A 286 -5.22 19.84 4.33
N PRO A 287 -6.49 19.37 4.27
CA PRO A 287 -6.83 18.01 4.65
C PRO A 287 -6.10 16.93 3.84
N PHE A 288 -5.84 17.17 2.55
CA PHE A 288 -5.08 16.25 1.72
C PHE A 288 -3.61 16.16 2.16
N VAL A 289 -2.95 17.29 2.45
CA VAL A 289 -1.56 17.32 2.95
C VAL A 289 -1.45 16.56 4.27
N MET A 290 -2.37 16.82 5.20
CA MET A 290 -2.39 16.13 6.48
C MET A 290 -2.66 14.62 6.28
N GLY A 291 -3.51 14.27 5.34
CA GLY A 291 -3.75 12.91 4.90
C GLY A 291 -2.49 12.24 4.35
N CYS A 292 -1.68 12.95 3.58
CA CYS A 292 -0.39 12.46 3.07
C CYS A 292 0.61 12.18 4.21
N ILE A 293 0.72 13.07 5.21
CA ILE A 293 1.57 12.86 6.39
C ILE A 293 1.13 11.62 7.17
N VAL A 294 -0.16 11.51 7.45
CA VAL A 294 -0.71 10.32 8.12
C VAL A 294 -0.49 9.06 7.29
N SER A 295 -0.64 9.13 5.96
CA SER A 295 -0.41 8.00 5.04
C SER A 295 1.05 7.53 5.03
N LEU A 296 2.01 8.46 5.07
CA LEU A 296 3.43 8.18 5.18
C LEU A 296 3.75 7.42 6.46
N VAL A 297 3.28 7.95 7.60
CA VAL A 297 3.49 7.32 8.92
C VAL A 297 2.74 5.99 9.02
N TYR A 298 1.51 5.90 8.49
CA TYR A 298 0.76 4.65 8.42
C TYR A 298 1.54 3.57 7.66
N GLY A 299 2.11 3.93 6.51
CA GLY A 299 2.97 3.03 5.74
C GLY A 299 4.18 2.59 6.56
N ALA A 300 4.90 3.54 7.16
CA ALA A 300 6.07 3.26 8.00
C ALA A 300 5.73 2.35 9.18
N ALA A 301 4.65 2.62 9.90
CA ALA A 301 4.21 1.85 11.04
C ALA A 301 3.72 0.44 10.64
N MET A 302 2.93 0.33 9.56
CA MET A 302 2.41 -0.94 9.09
C MET A 302 3.53 -1.88 8.64
N TYR A 303 4.39 -1.44 7.72
CA TYR A 303 5.47 -2.28 7.20
C TYR A 303 6.63 -2.41 8.19
N GLY A 304 6.97 -1.34 8.94
CA GLY A 304 7.96 -1.40 10.01
C GLY A 304 7.58 -2.37 11.12
N SER A 305 6.32 -2.36 11.58
CA SER A 305 5.86 -3.32 12.59
C SER A 305 5.78 -4.75 12.05
N THR A 306 5.44 -4.92 10.77
CA THR A 306 5.42 -6.25 10.14
C THR A 306 6.83 -6.84 10.05
N TYR A 307 7.86 -6.00 9.91
CA TYR A 307 9.27 -6.39 9.97
C TYR A 307 9.75 -6.60 11.41
N LEU A 308 9.50 -5.64 12.32
CA LEU A 308 10.05 -5.67 13.68
C LEU A 308 9.42 -6.72 14.60
N LEU A 309 8.09 -6.92 14.54
CA LEU A 309 7.40 -7.80 15.50
C LEU A 309 7.87 -9.25 15.45
N PRO A 310 8.01 -9.91 14.27
CA PRO A 310 8.57 -11.27 14.23
C PRO A 310 10.00 -11.36 14.75
N LEU A 311 10.84 -10.36 14.43
CA LEU A 311 12.21 -10.30 14.90
C LEU A 311 12.28 -10.06 16.42
N PHE A 312 11.43 -9.18 16.95
CA PHE A 312 11.31 -8.92 18.38
C PHE A 312 10.94 -10.18 19.16
N ILE A 313 9.94 -10.93 18.67
CA ILE A 313 9.49 -12.16 19.32
C ILE A 313 10.60 -13.23 19.29
N GLN A 314 11.31 -13.37 18.17
CA GLN A 314 12.33 -14.41 18.01
C GLN A 314 13.68 -14.02 18.63
N MET A 315 14.20 -12.82 18.32
CA MET A 315 15.54 -12.40 18.77
C MET A 315 15.50 -11.70 20.14
N GLY A 316 14.50 -10.84 20.35
CA GLY A 316 14.36 -10.06 21.61
C GLY A 316 13.87 -10.93 22.78
N LEU A 317 12.82 -11.73 22.54
CA LEU A 317 12.20 -12.56 23.57
C LEU A 317 12.70 -14.01 23.55
N GLY A 318 13.45 -14.45 22.53
CA GLY A 318 13.98 -15.81 22.42
C GLY A 318 12.94 -16.88 22.15
N LEU A 319 11.75 -16.49 21.62
CA LEU A 319 10.65 -17.41 21.31
C LEU A 319 10.78 -17.99 19.89
N SER A 320 10.17 -19.16 19.66
CA SER A 320 10.23 -19.78 18.32
C SER A 320 9.39 -19.03 17.29
N ALA A 321 9.70 -19.26 16.01
CA ALA A 321 8.92 -18.72 14.89
C ALA A 321 7.44 -19.13 14.94
N SER A 322 7.14 -20.34 15.47
CA SER A 322 5.76 -20.80 15.65
C SER A 322 4.99 -19.95 16.64
N TYR A 323 5.61 -19.50 17.73
CA TYR A 323 4.97 -18.57 18.66
C TYR A 323 4.72 -17.22 18.02
N ALA A 324 5.65 -16.71 17.20
CA ALA A 324 5.44 -15.48 16.43
C ALA A 324 4.24 -15.61 15.49
N GLY A 325 4.13 -16.72 14.76
CA GLY A 325 2.98 -17.02 13.90
C GLY A 325 1.66 -17.06 14.66
N ASN A 326 1.62 -17.79 15.78
CA ASN A 326 0.43 -17.94 16.61
C ASN A 326 -0.08 -16.61 17.21
N LEU A 327 0.81 -15.66 17.45
CA LEU A 327 0.45 -14.31 17.92
C LEU A 327 0.01 -13.39 16.78
N LEU A 328 0.67 -13.46 15.63
CA LEU A 328 0.45 -12.51 14.53
C LEU A 328 -0.75 -12.88 13.66
N VAL A 329 -1.08 -14.17 13.48
CA VAL A 329 -2.23 -14.60 12.67
C VAL A 329 -3.57 -14.12 13.25
N PRO A 330 -3.91 -14.36 14.53
CA PRO A 330 -5.15 -13.84 15.12
C PRO A 330 -5.21 -12.30 15.06
N ALA A 331 -4.10 -11.63 15.31
CA ALA A 331 -4.02 -10.19 15.23
C ALA A 331 -4.28 -9.65 13.81
N GLY A 332 -3.82 -10.36 12.78
CA GLY A 332 -4.13 -10.07 11.37
C GLY A 332 -5.62 -10.26 11.04
N LEU A 333 -6.26 -11.30 11.58
CA LEU A 333 -7.70 -11.52 11.42
C LEU A 333 -8.51 -10.42 12.11
N ILE A 334 -8.14 -10.02 13.32
CA ILE A 334 -8.79 -8.90 14.04
C ILE A 334 -8.67 -7.62 13.23
N LEU A 335 -7.50 -7.33 12.65
CA LEU A 335 -7.32 -6.21 11.74
C LEU A 335 -8.31 -6.27 10.57
N ALA A 336 -8.45 -7.41 9.92
CA ALA A 336 -9.35 -7.58 8.78
C ALA A 336 -10.83 -7.30 9.17
N PHE A 337 -11.28 -7.78 10.32
CA PHE A 337 -12.64 -7.52 10.82
C PHE A 337 -12.84 -6.08 11.32
N THR A 338 -11.78 -5.41 11.79
CA THR A 338 -11.84 -4.00 12.20
C THR A 338 -12.19 -3.08 11.03
N PHE A 339 -11.74 -3.37 9.82
CA PHE A 339 -11.99 -2.54 8.64
C PHE A 339 -13.47 -2.30 8.32
N PRO A 340 -14.34 -3.33 8.21
CA PRO A 340 -15.76 -3.12 7.96
C PRO A 340 -16.47 -2.38 9.09
N LEU A 341 -16.05 -2.62 10.33
CA LEU A 341 -16.60 -1.95 11.51
C LEU A 341 -16.31 -0.45 11.43
N VAL A 342 -15.04 -0.09 11.27
CA VAL A 342 -14.60 1.29 11.18
C VAL A 342 -15.15 1.98 9.93
N GLY A 343 -15.26 1.25 8.82
CA GLY A 343 -15.89 1.76 7.61
C GLY A 343 -17.31 2.23 7.85
N ARG A 344 -18.11 1.46 8.59
CA ARG A 344 -19.49 1.88 9.00
C ARG A 344 -19.45 3.09 9.95
N MET A 345 -18.49 3.13 10.86
CA MET A 345 -18.32 4.28 11.77
C MET A 345 -17.94 5.55 11.00
N ALA A 346 -17.12 5.45 9.94
CA ALA A 346 -16.67 6.57 9.14
C ALA A 346 -17.78 7.22 8.30
N ASP A 347 -18.91 6.52 8.11
CA ASP A 347 -20.11 7.11 7.50
C ASP A 347 -20.92 7.98 8.49
N ARG A 348 -20.72 7.80 9.81
CA ARG A 348 -21.52 8.44 10.86
C ARG A 348 -20.74 9.40 11.75
N HIS A 349 -19.42 9.20 11.87
CA HIS A 349 -18.56 9.98 12.77
C HIS A 349 -17.55 10.82 11.99
N PRO A 350 -17.08 11.91 12.55
CA PRO A 350 -16.05 12.74 11.93
C PRO A 350 -14.75 11.96 11.71
N VAL A 351 -14.24 12.01 10.50
CA VAL A 351 -13.08 11.23 10.05
C VAL A 351 -11.83 11.48 10.90
N HIS A 352 -11.58 12.73 11.29
CA HIS A 352 -10.42 13.10 12.10
C HIS A 352 -10.39 12.40 13.47
N TRP A 353 -11.56 12.16 14.09
CA TRP A 353 -11.64 11.37 15.33
C TRP A 353 -11.25 9.90 15.11
N LEU A 354 -11.75 9.30 14.03
CA LEU A 354 -11.45 7.89 13.75
C LEU A 354 -9.97 7.69 13.41
N VAL A 355 -9.40 8.57 12.58
CA VAL A 355 -7.96 8.52 12.26
C VAL A 355 -7.14 8.79 13.51
N GLY A 356 -7.50 9.80 14.30
CA GLY A 356 -6.83 10.14 15.57
C GLY A 356 -6.84 8.99 16.56
N THR A 357 -8.01 8.35 16.79
CA THR A 357 -8.13 7.17 17.63
C THR A 357 -7.25 6.02 17.13
N GLY A 358 -7.26 5.77 15.81
CA GLY A 358 -6.42 4.73 15.20
C GLY A 358 -4.93 4.97 15.43
N VAL A 359 -4.47 6.21 15.19
CA VAL A 359 -3.07 6.59 15.39
C VAL A 359 -2.70 6.54 16.89
N ALA A 360 -3.60 6.96 17.78
CA ALA A 360 -3.38 6.89 19.23
C ALA A 360 -3.26 5.43 19.73
N LEU A 361 -4.14 4.53 19.26
CA LEU A 361 -4.05 3.10 19.58
C LEU A 361 -2.75 2.48 19.06
N LEU A 362 -2.32 2.88 17.86
CA LEU A 362 -1.07 2.40 17.28
C LEU A 362 0.14 2.90 18.07
N ALA A 363 0.18 4.19 18.43
CA ALA A 363 1.20 4.78 19.29
C ALA A 363 1.23 4.10 20.66
N LEU A 364 0.06 3.85 21.26
CA LEU A 364 -0.06 3.13 22.54
C LEU A 364 0.51 1.71 22.42
N SER A 365 0.19 0.97 21.38
CA SER A 365 0.73 -0.37 21.16
C SER A 365 2.27 -0.34 21.09
N PHE A 366 2.85 0.57 20.32
CA PHE A 366 4.32 0.68 20.25
C PHE A 366 4.93 1.11 21.58
N ALA A 367 4.31 2.07 22.28
CA ALA A 367 4.74 2.48 23.60
C ALA A 367 4.70 1.33 24.61
N LEU A 368 3.64 0.53 24.62
CA LEU A 368 3.53 -0.64 25.51
C LEU A 368 4.57 -1.73 25.19
N ASN A 369 4.99 -1.88 23.91
CA ASN A 369 6.06 -2.81 23.55
C ASN A 369 7.43 -2.41 24.14
N ILE A 370 7.65 -1.15 24.56
CA ILE A 370 8.89 -0.70 25.21
C ILE A 370 9.06 -1.35 26.59
N TRP A 371 7.96 -1.71 27.27
CA TRP A 371 8.01 -2.36 28.59
C TRP A 371 7.88 -3.88 28.55
N VAL A 372 7.76 -4.48 27.37
CA VAL A 372 7.72 -5.94 27.23
C VAL A 372 9.10 -6.52 27.49
N SER A 373 9.18 -7.48 28.42
CA SER A 373 10.40 -8.18 28.81
C SER A 373 10.28 -9.69 28.54
N THR A 374 11.36 -10.42 28.75
CA THR A 374 11.37 -11.90 28.63
C THR A 374 10.47 -12.60 29.65
N THR A 375 10.09 -11.91 30.74
CA THR A 375 9.17 -12.40 31.79
C THR A 375 7.72 -12.01 31.54
N THR A 376 7.44 -11.20 30.50
CA THR A 376 6.09 -10.74 30.19
C THR A 376 5.21 -11.91 29.70
N PRO A 377 4.01 -12.09 30.27
CA PRO A 377 3.13 -13.17 29.83
C PRO A 377 2.73 -13.01 28.35
N LEU A 378 2.66 -14.12 27.61
CA LEU A 378 2.34 -14.13 26.18
C LEU A 378 0.96 -13.53 25.87
N TRP A 379 -0.03 -13.70 26.75
CA TRP A 379 -1.34 -13.09 26.57
C TRP A 379 -1.29 -11.57 26.59
N TRP A 380 -0.41 -10.95 27.40
CA TRP A 380 -0.19 -9.50 27.41
C TRP A 380 0.41 -9.02 26.11
N LEU A 381 1.42 -9.72 25.60
CA LEU A 381 2.01 -9.43 24.30
C LEU A 381 0.95 -9.53 23.17
N ALA A 382 0.10 -10.54 23.20
CA ALA A 382 -1.01 -10.67 22.26
C ALA A 382 -1.96 -9.45 22.32
N VAL A 383 -2.35 -9.00 23.51
CA VAL A 383 -3.19 -7.81 23.70
C VAL A 383 -2.53 -6.57 23.11
N VAL A 384 -1.24 -6.34 23.40
CA VAL A 384 -0.50 -5.19 22.89
C VAL A 384 -0.45 -5.20 21.35
N ILE A 385 -0.18 -6.35 20.75
CA ILE A 385 -0.17 -6.49 19.28
C ILE A 385 -1.58 -6.25 18.69
N ILE A 386 -2.63 -6.77 19.31
CA ILE A 386 -4.02 -6.58 18.87
C ILE A 386 -4.41 -5.11 18.92
N ILE A 387 -4.06 -4.37 19.98
CA ILE A 387 -4.31 -2.92 20.07
C ILE A 387 -3.72 -2.21 18.84
N GLY A 388 -2.47 -2.52 18.48
CA GLY A 388 -1.82 -1.93 17.30
C GLY A 388 -2.52 -2.29 15.99
N ARG A 389 -2.98 -3.53 15.85
CA ARG A 389 -3.72 -3.97 14.63
C ARG A 389 -5.09 -3.30 14.53
N VAL A 390 -5.81 -3.17 15.65
CA VAL A 390 -7.05 -2.38 15.70
C VAL A 390 -6.76 -0.93 15.30
N GLY A 391 -5.70 -0.31 15.84
CA GLY A 391 -5.26 1.04 15.44
C GLY A 391 -5.05 1.18 13.94
N LEU A 392 -4.33 0.24 13.30
CA LEU A 392 -4.16 0.21 11.84
C LEU A 392 -5.49 0.12 11.10
N GLY A 393 -6.44 -0.66 11.64
CA GLY A 393 -7.78 -0.83 11.07
C GLY A 393 -8.62 0.46 11.10
N PHE A 394 -8.43 1.31 12.10
CA PHE A 394 -9.11 2.61 12.19
C PHE A 394 -8.57 3.64 11.19
N ILE A 395 -7.29 3.58 10.84
CA ILE A 395 -6.64 4.62 10.04
C ILE A 395 -7.06 4.54 8.58
N LEU A 396 -6.84 3.43 7.88
CA LEU A 396 -6.85 3.39 6.41
C LEU A 396 -8.21 3.74 5.77
N PRO A 397 -9.37 3.15 6.19
CA PRO A 397 -10.66 3.50 5.59
C PRO A 397 -11.01 4.97 5.82
N SER A 398 -10.78 5.45 7.05
CA SER A 398 -11.09 6.82 7.45
C SER A 398 -10.15 7.84 6.79
N LEU A 399 -8.86 7.52 6.67
CA LEU A 399 -7.86 8.37 6.04
C LEU A 399 -8.17 8.64 4.57
N ASN A 400 -8.50 7.59 3.81
CA ASN A 400 -8.86 7.75 2.40
C ASN A 400 -10.07 8.68 2.23
N LEU A 401 -11.09 8.56 3.10
CA LEU A 401 -12.25 9.44 3.07
C LEU A 401 -11.87 10.89 3.43
N GLY A 402 -11.14 11.09 4.53
CA GLY A 402 -10.77 12.42 5.01
C GLY A 402 -9.89 13.20 4.05
N ALA A 403 -8.98 12.51 3.38
CA ALA A 403 -8.07 13.15 2.45
C ALA A 403 -8.70 13.39 1.06
N MET A 404 -9.64 12.53 0.62
CA MET A 404 -10.16 12.59 -0.75
C MET A 404 -11.50 13.30 -0.87
N ARG A 405 -12.35 13.36 0.17
CA ARG A 405 -13.65 14.05 0.14
C ARG A 405 -13.57 15.52 -0.26
N PRO A 406 -12.55 16.29 0.20
CA PRO A 406 -12.46 17.72 -0.17
C PRO A 406 -11.94 17.94 -1.59
N LEU A 407 -11.49 16.91 -2.30
CA LEU A 407 -10.92 17.05 -3.63
C LEU A 407 -12.00 17.12 -4.70
N ASP A 408 -11.73 17.91 -5.74
CA ASP A 408 -12.53 17.91 -6.96
C ASP A 408 -12.54 16.53 -7.62
N ARG A 409 -13.65 16.18 -8.26
CA ARG A 409 -13.81 14.87 -8.95
C ARG A 409 -12.72 14.61 -9.99
N SER A 410 -12.24 15.66 -10.66
CA SER A 410 -11.15 15.57 -11.65
C SER A 410 -9.81 15.18 -11.05
N LEU A 411 -9.58 15.46 -9.75
CA LEU A 411 -8.33 15.19 -9.02
C LEU A 411 -8.36 13.86 -8.25
N LEU A 412 -9.51 13.17 -8.15
CA LEU A 412 -9.66 11.95 -7.36
C LEU A 412 -8.66 10.85 -7.78
N ALA A 413 -8.42 10.67 -9.07
CA ALA A 413 -7.47 9.65 -9.55
C ALA A 413 -6.04 9.99 -9.12
N GLN A 414 -5.65 11.26 -9.25
CA GLN A 414 -4.33 11.73 -8.82
C GLN A 414 -4.19 11.70 -7.30
N GLY A 415 -5.21 12.13 -6.56
CA GLY A 415 -5.22 12.07 -5.10
C GLY A 415 -5.04 10.65 -4.57
N SER A 416 -5.79 9.68 -5.12
CA SER A 416 -5.68 8.27 -4.75
C SER A 416 -4.30 7.68 -5.04
N SER A 417 -3.75 7.97 -6.22
CA SER A 417 -2.40 7.53 -6.61
C SER A 417 -1.33 8.15 -5.74
N THR A 418 -1.42 9.44 -5.47
CA THR A 418 -0.45 10.18 -4.63
C THR A 418 -0.44 9.64 -3.20
N ILE A 419 -1.61 9.45 -2.57
CA ILE A 419 -1.72 8.87 -1.22
C ILE A 419 -1.14 7.45 -1.20
N SER A 420 -1.42 6.62 -2.21
CA SER A 420 -0.90 5.26 -2.30
C SER A 420 0.61 5.23 -2.49
N PHE A 421 1.14 6.11 -3.35
CA PHE A 421 2.57 6.31 -3.57
C PHE A 421 3.28 6.72 -2.27
N ILE A 422 2.79 7.76 -1.58
CA ILE A 422 3.35 8.25 -0.31
C ILE A 422 3.30 7.16 0.76
N ARG A 423 2.24 6.37 0.83
CA ARG A 423 2.14 5.23 1.74
C ARG A 423 3.20 4.17 1.48
N MET A 424 3.47 3.85 0.20
CA MET A 424 4.51 2.88 -0.16
C MET A 424 5.91 3.41 0.16
N LEU A 425 6.18 4.70 -0.10
CA LEU A 425 7.43 5.35 0.31
C LEU A 425 7.60 5.31 1.84
N GLY A 426 6.52 5.62 2.57
CA GLY A 426 6.50 5.50 4.03
C GLY A 426 6.81 4.08 4.50
N GLY A 427 6.22 3.08 3.84
CA GLY A 427 6.47 1.67 4.14
C GLY A 427 7.93 1.28 3.98
N ALA A 428 8.53 1.66 2.86
CA ALA A 428 9.95 1.42 2.60
C ALA A 428 10.85 2.14 3.62
N ALA A 429 10.56 3.40 3.91
CA ALA A 429 11.28 4.19 4.91
C ALA A 429 11.15 3.55 6.31
N GLY A 430 9.94 3.09 6.67
CA GLY A 430 9.69 2.46 7.97
C GLY A 430 10.47 1.17 8.18
N VAL A 431 10.52 0.29 7.18
CA VAL A 431 11.34 -0.93 7.23
C VAL A 431 12.82 -0.58 7.29
N GLY A 432 13.29 0.32 6.41
CA GLY A 432 14.70 0.74 6.38
C GLY A 432 15.15 1.38 7.68
N LEU A 433 14.42 2.37 8.18
CA LEU A 433 14.74 3.06 9.45
C LEU A 433 14.71 2.10 10.64
N SER A 434 13.73 1.20 10.68
CA SER A 434 13.64 0.19 11.75
C SER A 434 14.84 -0.76 11.72
N GLY A 435 15.24 -1.22 10.54
CA GLY A 435 16.39 -2.10 10.40
C GLY A 435 17.72 -1.42 10.79
N ILE A 436 17.92 -0.16 10.33
CA ILE A 436 19.12 0.63 10.66
C ILE A 436 19.20 0.88 12.16
N MET A 437 18.10 1.38 12.73
CA MET A 437 18.02 1.68 14.16
C MET A 437 18.32 0.43 14.99
N LEU A 438 17.71 -0.70 14.62
CA LEU A 438 17.93 -1.97 15.31
C LEU A 438 19.39 -2.40 15.27
N GLN A 439 20.03 -2.44 14.10
CA GLN A 439 21.43 -2.85 13.96
C GLN A 439 22.38 -1.89 14.67
N TRP A 440 22.18 -0.59 14.50
CA TRP A 440 23.00 0.43 15.16
C TRP A 440 22.92 0.31 16.67
N ARG A 441 21.72 0.17 17.23
CA ARG A 441 21.53 0.08 18.67
C ARG A 441 22.02 -1.25 19.25
N ILE A 442 21.85 -2.36 18.52
CA ILE A 442 22.49 -3.64 18.92
C ILE A 442 24.01 -3.47 19.02
N ALA A 443 24.64 -2.84 18.03
CA ALA A 443 26.08 -2.60 18.03
C ALA A 443 26.52 -1.69 19.21
N VAL A 444 25.77 -0.63 19.48
CA VAL A 444 26.05 0.28 20.63
C VAL A 444 25.88 -0.46 21.96
N HIS A 445 24.81 -1.24 22.12
CA HIS A 445 24.60 -1.99 23.36
C HIS A 445 25.56 -3.17 23.53
N ALA A 446 26.07 -3.75 22.45
CA ALA A 446 27.07 -4.82 22.49
C ALA A 446 28.43 -4.34 23.01
N THR A 447 28.73 -3.03 22.92
CA THR A 447 29.95 -2.45 23.52
C THR A 447 29.83 -2.26 25.04
N ASN A 448 28.64 -2.37 25.60
CA ASN A 448 28.37 -2.25 27.02
C ASN A 448 28.55 -3.62 27.70
N SER A 449 29.70 -3.83 28.35
CA SER A 449 30.05 -5.09 29.01
C SER A 449 29.12 -5.51 30.17
N SER A 450 28.24 -4.60 30.65
CA SER A 450 27.30 -4.90 31.73
C SER A 450 26.00 -5.61 31.25
N LEU A 451 25.73 -5.67 29.94
CA LEU A 451 24.51 -6.27 29.39
C LEU A 451 24.80 -7.65 28.79
N SER A 452 23.89 -8.60 29.04
CA SER A 452 23.92 -9.85 28.29
C SER A 452 23.56 -9.58 26.81
N PRO A 453 24.00 -10.42 25.84
CA PRO A 453 23.69 -10.25 24.42
C PRO A 453 22.18 -10.16 24.16
N GLN A 454 21.37 -10.92 24.89
CA GLN A 454 19.92 -10.89 24.77
C GLN A 454 19.33 -9.58 25.34
N ALA A 455 19.84 -9.07 26.47
CA ALA A 455 19.39 -7.80 27.02
C ALA A 455 19.75 -6.62 26.10
N ALA A 456 20.92 -6.67 25.46
CA ALA A 456 21.32 -5.68 24.46
C ALA A 456 20.39 -5.66 23.24
N GLN A 457 20.01 -6.84 22.73
CA GLN A 457 19.03 -6.96 21.64
C GLN A 457 17.67 -6.41 22.07
N LEU A 458 17.16 -6.80 23.25
CA LEU A 458 15.89 -6.35 23.77
C LEU A 458 15.83 -4.81 23.90
N ALA A 459 16.89 -4.19 24.46
CA ALA A 459 16.99 -2.74 24.57
C ALA A 459 16.95 -2.06 23.18
N ALA A 460 17.63 -2.61 22.18
CA ALA A 460 17.60 -2.09 20.82
C ALA A 460 16.18 -2.13 20.21
N PHE A 461 15.42 -3.21 20.45
CA PHE A 461 14.02 -3.28 20.02
C PHE A 461 13.14 -2.25 20.72
N HIS A 462 13.30 -2.03 22.01
CA HIS A 462 12.56 -1.01 22.75
C HIS A 462 12.77 0.39 22.16
N GLU A 463 13.98 0.73 21.76
CA GLU A 463 14.28 2.01 21.11
C GLU A 463 13.68 2.10 19.69
N CYS A 464 13.63 1.00 18.95
CA CYS A 464 12.91 0.96 17.68
C CYS A 464 11.40 1.21 17.87
N PHE A 465 10.77 0.63 18.89
CA PHE A 465 9.39 0.91 19.23
C PHE A 465 9.18 2.35 19.71
N ALA A 466 10.13 2.92 20.46
CA ALA A 466 10.08 4.34 20.83
C ALA A 466 10.13 5.26 19.60
N MET A 467 10.97 4.96 18.61
CA MET A 467 11.01 5.67 17.33
C MET A 467 9.66 5.60 16.60
N LEU A 468 9.06 4.41 16.48
CA LEU A 468 7.76 4.25 15.85
C LEU A 468 6.65 4.97 16.63
N THR A 469 6.72 4.99 17.96
CA THR A 469 5.80 5.77 18.81
C THR A 469 5.90 7.25 18.48
N LEU A 470 7.12 7.80 18.40
CA LEU A 470 7.34 9.22 18.07
C LEU A 470 6.77 9.57 16.68
N LEU A 471 6.99 8.72 15.68
CA LEU A 471 6.39 8.91 14.35
C LEU A 471 4.86 8.92 14.42
N CYS A 472 4.25 8.03 15.20
CA CYS A 472 2.81 8.02 15.40
C CYS A 472 2.31 9.29 16.12
N LEU A 473 3.04 9.84 17.07
CA LEU A 473 2.67 11.11 17.74
C LEU A 473 2.67 12.28 16.74
N ILE A 474 3.60 12.34 15.79
CA ILE A 474 3.60 13.33 14.70
C ILE A 474 2.33 13.15 13.84
N ALA A 475 2.01 11.92 13.47
CA ALA A 475 0.79 11.64 12.70
C ALA A 475 -0.50 11.95 13.48
N LEU A 476 -0.48 11.82 14.81
CA LEU A 476 -1.60 12.16 15.66
C LEU A 476 -1.93 13.65 15.57
N VAL A 477 -0.91 14.51 15.63
CA VAL A 477 -1.08 15.98 15.45
C VAL A 477 -1.63 16.27 14.05
N ALA A 478 -1.12 15.62 13.00
CA ALA A 478 -1.60 15.78 11.64
C ALA A 478 -3.05 15.30 11.50
N SER A 479 -3.44 14.20 12.16
CA SER A 479 -4.80 13.66 12.09
C SER A 479 -5.87 14.61 12.66
N MET A 480 -5.54 15.39 13.68
CA MET A 480 -6.45 16.39 14.24
C MET A 480 -6.78 17.51 13.24
N GLN A 481 -5.94 17.72 12.24
CA GLN A 481 -6.12 18.73 11.21
C GLN A 481 -6.87 18.20 9.95
N LEU A 482 -7.26 16.92 9.94
CA LEU A 482 -8.16 16.35 8.92
C LEU A 482 -9.63 16.80 9.08
N ARG A 483 -9.86 17.95 9.75
CA ARG A 483 -11.20 18.52 9.87
C ARG A 483 -11.64 19.02 8.51
N LEU A 484 -12.77 18.52 8.01
CA LEU A 484 -13.43 19.11 6.86
C LEU A 484 -13.87 20.54 7.23
N PRO A 485 -13.70 21.54 6.36
CA PRO A 485 -14.34 22.82 6.55
C PRO A 485 -15.83 22.57 6.74
N GLN A 486 -16.42 23.07 7.83
CA GLN A 486 -17.87 23.10 7.95
C GLN A 486 -18.38 23.90 6.74
N ALA A 487 -19.28 23.28 5.94
CA ALA A 487 -20.01 24.04 4.94
C ALA A 487 -20.62 25.22 5.68
N SER A 488 -20.15 26.44 5.35
CA SER A 488 -20.77 27.66 5.84
C SER A 488 -22.25 27.56 5.47
N SER A 489 -23.11 27.39 6.48
CA SER A 489 -24.54 27.54 6.31
C SER A 489 -24.73 28.93 5.70
N SER A 490 -24.92 29.01 4.38
CA SER A 490 -25.39 30.22 3.73
C SER A 490 -26.68 30.57 4.44
N PRO A 491 -26.83 31.83 4.96
CA PRO A 491 -28.10 32.26 5.50
C PRO A 491 -29.12 32.17 4.34
N THR A 492 -30.20 31.44 4.60
CA THR A 492 -31.38 31.47 3.73
C THR A 492 -31.75 32.94 3.53
N PRO A 493 -31.84 33.44 2.29
CA PRO A 493 -32.42 34.76 2.08
C PRO A 493 -33.87 34.72 2.53
N SER A 494 -34.19 35.59 3.50
CA SER A 494 -35.52 35.87 4.00
C SER A 494 -36.39 36.55 2.94
#